data_db0d5b643e3de352a9b0ab6e6c11e9e8
#
_entry.id   db0d5b643e3de352a9b0ab6e6c11e9e8
#
_cell.length_a   1.000
_cell.length_b   1.000
_cell.length_c   1.000
_cell.angle_alpha   90.00
_cell.angle_beta   90.00
_cell.angle_gamma   90.00
#
_symmetry.space_group_name_H-M   'P 1'
#
loop_
_entity.id
_entity.type
_entity.pdbx_description
1 polymer ?
#
loop_
_entity_poly.entity_id
_entity_poly.type
_entity_poly.pdbx_seq_one_letter_code
_entity_poly.pdbx_strand_id
1 'polypeptide(L)'
;MTAIIEKVLSKDEVREFRAMLDKAAWPDAKAVATAGSLARLVKNNQQLDEASPLAVDLGNRILRNLGRNDQFTAYAHPQRLYPPRFNRYTDGGSYGFHSDSALLHVANSSVVIRSDMSATLFLSEPDEYDGGELEIETASEVEVVKLAAGDMILYPSGALHRVLPVTRGARVASFFWVQSMVRDAGERSLLYELDQCVQQATIAMGAGNPTVQQLAAIYHNLLRRWADT
;
A
#
# COMPACT_ATOMS: atom_id res chain seq x y z
N MET A 1 1.48 -0.85 13.19
CA MET A 1 1.74 -2.21 12.66
C MET A 1 1.83 -2.12 11.15
N THR A 2 2.78 -2.82 10.52
CA THR A 2 2.89 -3.04 9.07
C THR A 2 2.23 -4.37 8.71
N ALA A 3 1.84 -4.57 7.45
CA ALA A 3 1.35 -5.86 6.96
C ALA A 3 1.81 -6.13 5.53
N ILE A 4 2.25 -7.33 5.28
CA ILE A 4 2.55 -7.81 3.94
C ILE A 4 1.31 -8.53 3.41
N ILE A 5 0.83 -8.09 2.26
CA ILE A 5 -0.26 -8.72 1.50
C ILE A 5 0.37 -9.40 0.30
N GLU A 6 0.42 -10.72 0.34
CA GLU A 6 1.02 -11.50 -0.72
C GLU A 6 0.11 -11.62 -1.94
N LYS A 7 0.70 -11.70 -3.12
CA LYS A 7 0.03 -12.03 -4.38
C LYS A 7 -1.17 -11.13 -4.71
N VAL A 8 -1.04 -9.82 -4.45
CA VAL A 8 -2.02 -8.82 -4.95
C VAL A 8 -2.11 -8.89 -6.46
N LEU A 9 -0.96 -9.14 -7.13
CA LEU A 9 -0.89 -9.52 -8.53
C LEU A 9 -0.23 -10.90 -8.67
N SER A 10 -0.76 -11.71 -9.56
CA SER A 10 -0.09 -12.95 -10.00
C SER A 10 1.19 -12.61 -10.79
N LYS A 11 2.11 -13.57 -10.91
CA LYS A 11 3.33 -13.36 -11.71
C LYS A 11 3.03 -13.09 -13.19
N ASP A 12 1.94 -13.60 -13.72
CA ASP A 12 1.49 -13.31 -15.09
C ASP A 12 1.04 -11.86 -15.23
N GLU A 13 0.22 -11.38 -14.30
CA GLU A 13 -0.20 -9.98 -14.25
C GLU A 13 0.99 -9.04 -14.08
N VAL A 14 1.96 -9.38 -13.20
CA VAL A 14 3.20 -8.60 -13.05
C VAL A 14 3.94 -8.51 -14.40
N ARG A 15 4.10 -9.61 -15.14
CA ARG A 15 4.75 -9.60 -16.46
C ARG A 15 4.02 -8.70 -17.45
N GLU A 16 2.68 -8.75 -17.47
CA GLU A 16 1.86 -7.87 -18.32
C GLU A 16 2.04 -6.39 -17.93
N PHE A 17 1.98 -6.07 -16.63
CA PHE A 17 2.19 -4.70 -16.14
C PHE A 17 3.57 -4.18 -16.55
N ARG A 18 4.63 -4.96 -16.32
CA ARG A 18 5.99 -4.58 -16.68
C ARG A 18 6.15 -4.38 -18.17
N ALA A 19 5.60 -5.27 -19.02
CA ALA A 19 5.66 -5.14 -20.48
C ALA A 19 5.03 -3.82 -21.00
N MET A 20 4.03 -3.29 -20.30
CA MET A 20 3.42 -2.00 -20.60
C MET A 20 4.19 -0.83 -19.99
N LEU A 21 4.60 -0.93 -18.73
CA LEU A 21 5.33 0.10 -18.01
C LEU A 21 6.73 0.34 -18.56
N ASP A 22 7.42 -0.70 -19.04
CA ASP A 22 8.76 -0.58 -19.63
C ASP A 22 8.76 0.20 -20.97
N LYS A 23 7.61 0.29 -21.64
CA LYS A 23 7.42 1.09 -22.84
C LYS A 23 6.88 2.51 -22.58
N ALA A 24 6.50 2.79 -21.35
CA ALA A 24 5.90 4.07 -20.97
C ALA A 24 6.95 5.18 -20.88
N ALA A 25 6.51 6.43 -21.04
CA ALA A 25 7.31 7.60 -20.71
C ALA A 25 7.32 7.81 -19.19
N TRP A 26 8.50 8.00 -18.62
CA TRP A 26 8.71 8.21 -17.20
C TRP A 26 9.28 9.62 -16.93
N PRO A 27 8.44 10.64 -16.79
CA PRO A 27 8.91 11.99 -16.43
C PRO A 27 9.50 12.02 -15.03
N ASP A 28 10.41 12.98 -14.79
CA ASP A 28 10.95 13.25 -13.46
C ASP A 28 9.81 13.67 -12.51
N ALA A 29 9.69 12.99 -11.40
CA ALA A 29 8.66 13.24 -10.41
C ALA A 29 8.75 14.63 -9.76
N LYS A 30 9.92 15.29 -9.79
CA LYS A 30 10.07 16.69 -9.36
C LYS A 30 9.27 17.65 -10.22
N ALA A 31 9.07 17.31 -11.49
CA ALA A 31 8.28 18.14 -12.42
C ALA A 31 6.78 18.12 -12.11
N VAL A 32 6.28 17.03 -11.52
CA VAL A 32 4.85 16.81 -11.20
C VAL A 32 4.53 17.02 -9.71
N ALA A 33 5.52 17.19 -8.85
CA ALA A 33 5.31 17.43 -7.43
C ALA A 33 4.81 18.87 -7.18
N THR A 34 3.90 19.02 -6.21
CA THR A 34 3.39 20.35 -5.80
C THR A 34 4.54 21.28 -5.43
N ALA A 35 4.55 22.47 -6.02
CA ALA A 35 5.56 23.49 -5.74
C ALA A 35 5.56 23.84 -4.25
N GLY A 36 6.75 23.88 -3.63
CA GLY A 36 6.92 24.21 -2.21
C GLY A 36 6.76 23.06 -1.22
N SER A 37 6.44 21.83 -1.65
CA SER A 37 6.41 20.70 -0.74
C SER A 37 7.84 20.27 -0.35
N LEU A 38 8.07 19.96 0.95
CA LEU A 38 9.35 19.41 1.43
C LEU A 38 9.71 18.10 0.73
N ALA A 39 8.71 17.30 0.41
CA ALA A 39 8.87 16.04 -0.34
C ALA A 39 9.61 16.24 -1.67
N ARG A 40 9.40 17.38 -2.36
CA ARG A 40 10.08 17.70 -3.62
C ARG A 40 11.60 17.82 -3.47
N LEU A 41 12.09 18.27 -2.31
CA LEU A 41 13.52 18.47 -2.08
C LEU A 41 14.29 17.16 -1.94
N VAL A 42 13.63 16.11 -1.44
CA VAL A 42 14.23 14.80 -1.14
C VAL A 42 13.82 13.70 -2.11
N LYS A 43 12.95 14.01 -3.09
CA LYS A 43 12.43 13.06 -4.07
C LYS A 43 13.29 13.06 -5.34
N ASN A 44 13.88 11.91 -5.65
CA ASN A 44 14.67 11.69 -6.86
C ASN A 44 14.21 10.38 -7.52
N ASN A 45 13.09 10.43 -8.21
CA ASN A 45 12.53 9.29 -8.94
C ASN A 45 11.75 9.78 -10.16
N GLN A 46 11.29 8.84 -10.94
CA GLN A 46 10.39 9.05 -12.06
C GLN A 46 8.98 8.58 -11.67
N GLN A 47 7.96 9.24 -12.18
CA GLN A 47 6.57 8.91 -11.89
C GLN A 47 5.76 8.95 -13.17
N LEU A 48 4.94 7.92 -13.40
CA LEU A 48 4.00 7.87 -14.51
C LEU A 48 2.94 8.96 -14.31
N ASP A 49 2.53 9.61 -15.41
CA ASP A 49 1.41 10.54 -15.36
C ASP A 49 0.14 9.80 -14.90
N GLU A 50 -0.40 10.24 -13.75
CA GLU A 50 -1.56 9.61 -13.11
C GLU A 50 -2.85 9.72 -13.94
N ALA A 51 -2.93 10.71 -14.83
CA ALA A 51 -4.06 10.90 -15.74
C ALA A 51 -3.91 10.10 -17.06
N SER A 52 -2.77 9.47 -17.29
CA SER A 52 -2.57 8.67 -18.51
C SER A 52 -3.51 7.46 -18.55
N PRO A 53 -4.03 7.10 -19.74
CA PRO A 53 -4.89 5.91 -19.88
C PRO A 53 -4.24 4.64 -19.31
N LEU A 54 -2.91 4.51 -19.44
CA LEU A 54 -2.15 3.39 -18.90
C LEU A 54 -2.20 3.35 -17.37
N ALA A 55 -1.92 4.47 -16.70
CA ALA A 55 -1.96 4.54 -15.24
C ALA A 55 -3.36 4.22 -14.70
N VAL A 56 -4.39 4.74 -15.35
CA VAL A 56 -5.80 4.49 -14.98
C VAL A 56 -6.17 3.01 -15.17
N ASP A 57 -5.80 2.38 -16.29
CA ASP A 57 -6.10 0.97 -16.53
C ASP A 57 -5.41 0.06 -15.51
N LEU A 58 -4.09 0.21 -15.34
CA LEU A 58 -3.32 -0.60 -14.40
C LEU A 58 -3.79 -0.36 -12.96
N GLY A 59 -4.09 0.88 -12.59
CA GLY A 59 -4.64 1.23 -11.28
C GLY A 59 -5.98 0.53 -11.02
N ASN A 60 -6.89 0.54 -11.98
CA ASN A 60 -8.18 -0.14 -11.87
C ASN A 60 -8.04 -1.67 -11.74
N ARG A 61 -7.02 -2.27 -12.37
CA ARG A 61 -6.73 -3.70 -12.22
C ARG A 61 -6.26 -4.00 -10.79
N ILE A 62 -5.36 -3.19 -10.23
CA ILE A 62 -4.94 -3.30 -8.82
C ILE A 62 -6.15 -3.20 -7.88
N LEU A 63 -7.00 -2.18 -8.04
CA LEU A 63 -8.18 -1.98 -7.20
C LEU A 63 -9.15 -3.17 -7.26
N ARG A 64 -9.35 -3.77 -8.44
CA ARG A 64 -10.20 -4.99 -8.58
C ARG A 64 -9.62 -6.18 -7.83
N ASN A 65 -8.30 -6.38 -7.86
CA ASN A 65 -7.66 -7.48 -7.15
C ASN A 65 -7.73 -7.26 -5.64
N LEU A 66 -7.49 -6.04 -5.16
CA LEU A 66 -7.63 -5.68 -3.74
C LEU A 66 -9.06 -5.88 -3.23
N GLY A 67 -10.08 -5.56 -4.03
CA GLY A 67 -11.48 -5.79 -3.66
C GLY A 67 -11.88 -7.26 -3.50
N ARG A 68 -11.01 -8.19 -3.89
CA ARG A 68 -11.18 -9.65 -3.75
C ARG A 68 -10.15 -10.27 -2.81
N ASN A 69 -9.32 -9.47 -2.16
CA ASN A 69 -8.28 -9.94 -1.25
C ASN A 69 -8.78 -9.84 0.19
N ASP A 70 -9.08 -10.99 0.78
CA ASP A 70 -9.64 -11.08 2.13
C ASP A 70 -8.65 -10.56 3.18
N GLN A 71 -7.34 -10.83 3.03
CA GLN A 71 -6.31 -10.34 3.94
C GLN A 71 -6.22 -8.82 3.93
N PHE A 72 -6.23 -8.21 2.72
CA PHE A 72 -6.28 -6.76 2.59
C PHE A 72 -7.52 -6.17 3.26
N THR A 73 -8.69 -6.75 3.02
CA THR A 73 -9.95 -6.28 3.58
C THR A 73 -9.96 -6.39 5.10
N ALA A 74 -9.51 -7.51 5.65
CA ALA A 74 -9.45 -7.75 7.09
C ALA A 74 -8.45 -6.82 7.80
N TYR A 75 -7.32 -6.50 7.16
CA TYR A 75 -6.31 -5.62 7.76
C TYR A 75 -6.66 -4.14 7.63
N ALA A 76 -7.08 -3.72 6.44
CA ALA A 76 -7.23 -2.31 6.11
C ALA A 76 -8.63 -1.75 6.45
N HIS A 77 -9.68 -2.57 6.51
CA HIS A 77 -11.08 -2.13 6.62
C HIS A 77 -11.35 -0.93 5.68
N PRO A 78 -11.12 -1.09 4.35
CA PRO A 78 -11.02 0.03 3.42
C PRO A 78 -12.38 0.72 3.24
N GLN A 79 -12.41 2.04 3.42
CA GLN A 79 -13.53 2.91 3.06
C GLN A 79 -13.31 3.53 1.68
N ARG A 80 -12.09 4.05 1.45
CA ARG A 80 -11.70 4.69 0.19
C ARG A 80 -10.24 4.37 -0.11
N LEU A 81 -9.95 4.22 -1.39
CA LEU A 81 -8.58 4.09 -1.87
C LEU A 81 -8.25 5.27 -2.79
N TYR A 82 -7.09 5.89 -2.57
CA TYR A 82 -6.56 6.83 -3.54
C TYR A 82 -6.17 6.08 -4.82
N PRO A 83 -6.42 6.63 -6.01
CA PRO A 83 -6.02 5.97 -7.26
C PRO A 83 -4.54 5.57 -7.26
N PRO A 84 -4.21 4.30 -7.58
CA PRO A 84 -2.84 3.84 -7.60
C PRO A 84 -1.97 4.63 -8.57
N ARG A 85 -0.80 5.06 -8.09
CA ARG A 85 0.23 5.74 -8.86
C ARG A 85 1.41 4.80 -9.08
N PHE A 86 2.25 5.11 -10.06
CA PHE A 86 3.40 4.30 -10.41
C PHE A 86 4.68 5.12 -10.36
N ASN A 87 5.72 4.56 -9.77
CA ASN A 87 7.05 5.16 -9.73
C ASN A 87 8.13 4.20 -10.21
N ARG A 88 9.24 4.80 -10.67
CA ARG A 88 10.45 4.10 -11.07
C ARG A 88 11.67 4.80 -10.48
N TYR A 89 12.59 4.01 -9.94
CA TYR A 89 13.87 4.48 -9.42
C TYR A 89 14.98 3.78 -10.19
N THR A 90 15.92 4.55 -10.71
CA THR A 90 17.11 4.11 -11.46
C THR A 90 18.28 5.04 -11.14
N ASP A 91 19.51 4.64 -11.41
CA ASP A 91 20.67 5.52 -11.48
C ASP A 91 20.86 6.43 -10.25
N GLY A 92 20.85 5.87 -9.07
CA GLY A 92 20.93 6.60 -7.81
C GLY A 92 19.60 7.23 -7.37
N GLY A 93 18.52 6.93 -8.07
CA GLY A 93 17.16 7.37 -7.70
C GLY A 93 16.80 6.93 -6.28
N SER A 94 16.20 7.85 -5.51
CA SER A 94 15.89 7.66 -4.09
C SER A 94 14.74 8.55 -3.66
N TYR A 95 14.23 8.33 -2.46
CA TYR A 95 13.31 9.24 -1.81
C TYR A 95 13.70 9.34 -0.33
N GLY A 96 14.14 10.51 0.09
CA GLY A 96 14.59 10.76 1.46
C GLY A 96 13.47 10.61 2.48
N PHE A 97 13.82 10.65 3.76
CA PHE A 97 12.86 10.55 4.85
C PHE A 97 11.73 11.57 4.74
N HIS A 98 10.52 11.07 4.82
CA HIS A 98 9.28 11.86 4.83
C HIS A 98 8.15 11.07 5.49
N SER A 99 7.10 11.77 5.87
CA SER A 99 5.78 11.18 6.14
C SER A 99 4.81 11.62 5.05
N ASP A 100 3.79 10.82 4.79
CA ASP A 100 2.79 11.15 3.79
C ASP A 100 1.81 12.23 4.26
N SER A 101 1.25 12.97 3.29
CA SER A 101 0.25 13.99 3.59
C SER A 101 -1.01 13.37 4.19
N ALA A 102 -1.49 13.90 5.31
CA ALA A 102 -2.66 13.39 6.02
C ALA A 102 -3.96 13.43 5.20
N LEU A 103 -4.09 14.43 4.30
CA LEU A 103 -5.27 14.63 3.45
C LEU A 103 -4.82 14.75 2.00
N LEU A 104 -5.46 13.97 1.14
CA LEU A 104 -5.15 13.87 -0.29
C LEU A 104 -6.37 14.25 -1.11
N HIS A 105 -6.21 15.25 -1.97
CA HIS A 105 -7.24 15.65 -2.94
C HIS A 105 -7.13 14.77 -4.20
N VAL A 106 -8.22 14.14 -4.58
CA VAL A 106 -8.29 13.41 -5.85
C VAL A 106 -8.42 14.42 -6.99
N ALA A 107 -7.53 14.33 -7.98
CA ALA A 107 -7.50 15.26 -9.10
C ALA A 107 -8.85 15.32 -9.82
N ASN A 108 -9.26 16.52 -10.24
CA ASN A 108 -10.52 16.79 -10.93
C ASN A 108 -11.78 16.32 -10.18
N SER A 109 -11.73 16.26 -8.85
CA SER A 109 -12.81 15.80 -7.99
C SER A 109 -12.89 16.65 -6.72
N SER A 110 -14.07 16.69 -6.08
CA SER A 110 -14.24 17.25 -4.73
C SER A 110 -13.89 16.25 -3.60
N VAL A 111 -13.43 15.06 -3.98
CA VAL A 111 -13.13 13.99 -3.02
C VAL A 111 -11.81 14.26 -2.33
N VAL A 112 -11.85 14.24 -0.99
CA VAL A 112 -10.67 14.26 -0.12
C VAL A 112 -10.58 12.90 0.57
N ILE A 113 -9.40 12.31 0.57
CA ILE A 113 -9.10 11.02 1.19
C ILE A 113 -8.12 11.25 2.34
N ARG A 114 -8.47 10.76 3.52
CA ARG A 114 -7.55 10.69 4.66
C ARG A 114 -6.59 9.52 4.45
N SER A 115 -5.31 9.76 4.54
CA SER A 115 -4.28 8.71 4.41
C SER A 115 -4.03 8.06 5.77
N ASP A 116 -4.76 7.01 6.08
CA ASP A 116 -4.54 6.23 7.31
C ASP A 116 -3.38 5.25 7.12
N MET A 117 -3.31 4.64 5.95
CA MET A 117 -2.25 3.70 5.57
C MET A 117 -1.71 4.02 4.17
N SER A 118 -0.41 3.85 4.02
CA SER A 118 0.29 3.87 2.74
C SER A 118 0.52 2.45 2.26
N ALA A 119 0.41 2.26 0.95
CA ALA A 119 0.61 0.99 0.28
C ALA A 119 1.74 1.11 -0.74
N THR A 120 2.61 0.12 -0.78
CA THR A 120 3.60 -0.06 -1.86
C THR A 120 3.51 -1.48 -2.41
N LEU A 121 3.04 -1.60 -3.65
CA LEU A 121 2.98 -2.85 -4.40
C LEU A 121 4.22 -2.95 -5.28
N PHE A 122 5.06 -3.95 -5.04
CA PHE A 122 6.30 -4.17 -5.78
C PHE A 122 6.01 -4.76 -7.15
N LEU A 123 6.66 -4.23 -8.19
CA LEU A 123 6.53 -4.67 -9.58
C LEU A 123 7.85 -5.11 -10.19
N SER A 124 8.98 -4.91 -9.51
CA SER A 124 10.29 -5.48 -9.82
C SER A 124 10.61 -6.61 -8.86
N GLU A 125 11.21 -7.69 -9.34
CA GLU A 125 11.74 -8.74 -8.47
C GLU A 125 12.95 -8.20 -7.67
N PRO A 126 13.21 -8.72 -6.46
CA PRO A 126 14.31 -8.23 -5.61
C PRO A 126 15.70 -8.31 -6.24
N ASP A 127 15.92 -9.24 -7.15
CA ASP A 127 17.20 -9.46 -7.86
C ASP A 127 17.36 -8.62 -9.14
N GLU A 128 16.29 -7.96 -9.61
CA GLU A 128 16.34 -7.05 -10.77
C GLU A 128 17.06 -5.74 -10.45
N TYR A 129 17.24 -5.37 -9.17
CA TYR A 129 17.86 -4.11 -8.76
C TYR A 129 18.64 -4.25 -7.46
N ASP A 130 19.66 -3.40 -7.26
CA ASP A 130 20.42 -3.27 -6.03
C ASP A 130 20.10 -1.95 -5.33
N GLY A 131 20.05 -1.97 -3.98
CA GLY A 131 19.52 -0.86 -3.21
C GLY A 131 17.99 -0.78 -3.32
N GLY A 132 17.44 0.42 -3.15
CA GLY A 132 16.00 0.67 -3.34
C GLY A 132 15.11 0.04 -2.28
N GLU A 133 15.65 -0.39 -1.14
CA GLU A 133 14.87 -0.87 0.00
C GLU A 133 13.95 0.26 0.49
N LEU A 134 12.72 -0.11 0.86
CA LEU A 134 11.82 0.76 1.59
C LEU A 134 12.09 0.60 3.08
N GLU A 135 12.55 1.66 3.72
CA GLU A 135 12.72 1.71 5.18
C GLU A 135 11.55 2.45 5.80
N ILE A 136 10.99 1.86 6.86
CA ILE A 136 9.84 2.38 7.61
C ILE A 136 10.24 2.43 9.08
N GLU A 137 10.20 3.63 9.69
CA GLU A 137 10.41 3.77 11.12
C GLU A 137 9.14 3.32 11.87
N THR A 138 9.32 2.32 12.72
CA THR A 138 8.30 1.87 13.66
C THR A 138 8.64 2.38 15.07
N ALA A 139 7.79 2.14 16.06
CA ALA A 139 8.04 2.58 17.43
C ALA A 139 9.28 1.92 18.06
N SER A 140 9.73 0.78 17.57
CA SER A 140 10.81 -0.04 18.15
C SER A 140 12.05 -0.17 17.27
N GLU A 141 11.89 -0.07 15.95
CA GLU A 141 12.96 -0.37 14.98
C GLU A 141 12.70 0.28 13.62
N VAL A 142 13.68 0.17 12.74
CA VAL A 142 13.52 0.47 11.30
C VAL A 142 13.28 -0.84 10.56
N GLU A 143 12.10 -0.98 9.99
CA GLU A 143 11.76 -2.12 9.13
C GLU A 143 12.28 -1.89 7.73
N VAL A 144 13.07 -2.83 7.20
CA VAL A 144 13.64 -2.78 5.84
C VAL A 144 12.88 -3.74 4.94
N VAL A 145 12.25 -3.22 3.90
CA VAL A 145 11.30 -3.97 3.06
C VAL A 145 11.75 -3.99 1.60
N LYS A 146 11.85 -5.20 1.04
CA LYS A 146 12.11 -5.47 -0.38
C LYS A 146 11.41 -6.78 -0.77
N LEU A 147 10.16 -6.67 -1.26
CA LEU A 147 9.30 -7.82 -1.51
C LEU A 147 9.42 -8.33 -2.94
N ALA A 148 8.95 -9.56 -3.15
CA ALA A 148 8.76 -10.12 -4.48
C ALA A 148 7.74 -9.32 -5.29
N ALA A 149 7.92 -9.27 -6.61
CA ALA A 149 6.98 -8.60 -7.49
C ALA A 149 5.57 -9.25 -7.41
N GLY A 150 4.56 -8.43 -7.22
CA GLY A 150 3.18 -8.83 -6.97
C GLY A 150 2.76 -8.78 -5.50
N ASP A 151 3.72 -8.66 -4.58
CA ASP A 151 3.45 -8.50 -3.15
C ASP A 151 3.40 -7.00 -2.76
N MET A 152 2.67 -6.69 -1.72
CA MET A 152 2.42 -5.34 -1.24
C MET A 152 2.70 -5.22 0.25
N ILE A 153 3.30 -4.10 0.67
CA ILE A 153 3.37 -3.69 2.07
C ILE A 153 2.34 -2.59 2.34
N LEU A 154 1.64 -2.71 3.47
CA LEU A 154 0.82 -1.67 4.09
C LEU A 154 1.49 -1.19 5.36
N TYR A 155 1.54 0.12 5.56
CA TYR A 155 2.14 0.74 6.75
C TYR A 155 1.42 2.04 7.10
N PRO A 156 1.50 2.52 8.37
CA PRO A 156 0.88 3.78 8.77
C PRO A 156 1.42 4.95 7.97
N SER A 157 0.56 5.77 7.35
CA SER A 157 0.98 6.91 6.51
C SER A 157 1.74 7.99 7.30
N GLY A 158 1.53 8.05 8.62
CA GLY A 158 2.26 8.96 9.51
C GLY A 158 3.67 8.48 9.89
N ALA A 159 4.05 7.24 9.59
CA ALA A 159 5.39 6.73 9.84
C ALA A 159 6.41 7.43 8.94
N LEU A 160 7.58 7.79 9.51
CA LEU A 160 8.71 8.24 8.70
C LEU A 160 9.23 7.07 7.87
N HIS A 161 9.40 7.31 6.58
CA HIS A 161 9.88 6.28 5.66
C HIS A 161 10.71 6.89 4.53
N ARG A 162 11.53 6.04 3.91
CA ARG A 162 12.36 6.43 2.76
C ARG A 162 12.56 5.27 1.79
N VAL A 163 12.99 5.59 0.56
CA VAL A 163 13.50 4.61 -0.40
C VAL A 163 14.99 4.88 -0.59
N LEU A 164 15.82 3.88 -0.29
CA LEU A 164 17.26 3.95 -0.44
C LEU A 164 17.65 4.11 -1.93
N PRO A 165 18.86 4.64 -2.23
CA PRO A 165 19.32 4.77 -3.61
C PRO A 165 19.35 3.44 -4.35
N VAL A 166 18.80 3.40 -5.56
CA VAL A 166 18.92 2.27 -6.48
C VAL A 166 20.24 2.40 -7.24
N THR A 167 21.17 1.50 -6.99
CA THR A 167 22.55 1.57 -7.54
C THR A 167 22.73 0.75 -8.82
N ARG A 168 21.86 -0.22 -9.10
CA ARG A 168 21.79 -1.03 -10.31
C ARG A 168 20.34 -1.35 -10.65
N GLY A 169 20.01 -1.46 -11.94
CA GLY A 169 18.70 -1.88 -12.41
C GLY A 169 17.60 -0.83 -12.21
N ALA A 170 16.37 -1.30 -12.09
CA ALA A 170 15.20 -0.44 -11.93
C ALA A 170 14.22 -1.00 -10.90
N ARG A 171 13.92 -0.23 -9.85
CA ARG A 171 12.84 -0.50 -8.93
C ARG A 171 11.56 0.14 -9.45
N VAL A 172 10.61 -0.67 -9.88
CA VAL A 172 9.28 -0.24 -10.30
C VAL A 172 8.26 -0.65 -9.24
N ALA A 173 7.38 0.26 -8.84
CA ALA A 173 6.34 -0.02 -7.86
C ALA A 173 5.07 0.79 -8.16
N SER A 174 3.93 0.29 -7.68
CA SER A 174 2.73 1.10 -7.51
C SER A 174 2.58 1.50 -6.05
N PHE A 175 2.14 2.73 -5.81
CA PHE A 175 1.90 3.25 -4.47
C PHE A 175 0.58 4.01 -4.41
N PHE A 176 -0.09 3.92 -3.27
CA PHE A 176 -1.38 4.58 -3.05
C PHE A 176 -1.68 4.65 -1.54
N TRP A 177 -2.80 5.26 -1.20
CA TRP A 177 -3.22 5.44 0.19
C TRP A 177 -4.60 4.88 0.42
N VAL A 178 -4.81 4.41 1.64
CA VAL A 178 -6.06 3.83 2.10
C VAL A 178 -6.63 4.68 3.23
N GLN A 179 -7.86 5.13 3.06
CA GLN A 179 -8.69 5.60 4.15
C GLN A 179 -9.45 4.39 4.70
N SER A 180 -9.23 4.10 5.98
CA SER A 180 -9.94 3.03 6.68
C SER A 180 -11.28 3.51 7.22
N MET A 181 -12.26 2.62 7.30
CA MET A 181 -13.49 2.82 8.10
C MET A 181 -13.15 2.95 9.59
N VAL A 182 -12.10 2.28 10.06
CA VAL A 182 -11.65 2.35 11.46
C VAL A 182 -10.46 3.32 11.53
N ARG A 183 -10.69 4.51 12.08
CA ARG A 183 -9.71 5.60 12.08
C ARG A 183 -8.49 5.31 12.95
N ASP A 184 -8.70 4.77 14.14
CA ASP A 184 -7.63 4.51 15.10
C ASP A 184 -6.79 3.29 14.70
N ALA A 185 -5.47 3.44 14.70
CA ALA A 185 -4.54 2.39 14.28
C ALA A 185 -4.49 1.21 15.27
N GLY A 186 -4.66 1.50 16.58
CA GLY A 186 -4.71 0.47 17.61
C GLY A 186 -5.99 -0.37 17.49
N GLU A 187 -7.14 0.28 17.25
CA GLU A 187 -8.41 -0.41 17.02
C GLU A 187 -8.35 -1.30 15.77
N ARG A 188 -7.73 -0.84 14.67
CA ARG A 188 -7.49 -1.68 13.48
C ARG A 188 -6.64 -2.90 13.78
N SER A 189 -5.56 -2.71 14.55
CA SER A 189 -4.69 -3.83 14.94
C SER A 189 -5.44 -4.86 15.77
N LEU A 190 -6.22 -4.41 16.76
CA LEU A 190 -7.03 -5.30 17.60
C LEU A 190 -8.08 -6.08 16.79
N LEU A 191 -8.75 -5.42 15.84
CA LEU A 191 -9.71 -6.10 14.95
C LEU A 191 -9.01 -7.15 14.09
N TYR A 192 -7.85 -6.83 13.52
CA TYR A 192 -7.10 -7.79 12.71
C TYR A 192 -6.63 -8.99 13.53
N GLU A 193 -6.06 -8.76 14.73
CA GLU A 193 -5.64 -9.84 15.62
C GLU A 193 -6.82 -10.72 16.03
N LEU A 194 -7.98 -10.12 16.35
CA LEU A 194 -9.19 -10.86 16.68
C LEU A 194 -9.71 -11.67 15.49
N ASP A 195 -9.69 -11.10 14.28
CA ASP A 195 -10.05 -11.82 13.05
C ASP A 195 -9.16 -13.05 12.83
N GLN A 196 -7.83 -12.91 13.00
CA GLN A 196 -6.90 -14.04 12.91
C GLN A 196 -7.20 -15.12 13.96
N CYS A 197 -7.53 -14.72 15.20
CA CYS A 197 -7.94 -15.65 16.24
C CYS A 197 -9.25 -16.38 15.88
N VAL A 198 -10.23 -15.69 15.33
CA VAL A 198 -11.50 -16.29 14.87
C VAL A 198 -11.25 -17.30 13.76
N GLN A 199 -10.40 -16.97 12.79
CA GLN A 199 -10.05 -17.87 11.69
C GLN A 199 -9.35 -19.15 12.22
N GLN A 200 -8.35 -19.00 13.09
CA GLN A 200 -7.65 -20.14 13.70
C GLN A 200 -8.59 -21.02 14.54
N ALA A 201 -9.44 -20.40 15.35
CA ALA A 201 -10.44 -21.12 16.13
C ALA A 201 -11.45 -21.85 15.24
N THR A 202 -11.84 -21.24 14.12
CA THR A 202 -12.73 -21.86 13.13
C THR A 202 -12.11 -23.11 12.50
N ILE A 203 -10.82 -23.05 12.17
CA ILE A 203 -10.09 -24.21 11.63
C ILE A 203 -10.01 -25.33 12.67
N ALA A 204 -9.72 -25.00 13.93
CA ALA A 204 -9.50 -25.98 14.99
C ALA A 204 -10.80 -26.62 15.52
N MET A 205 -11.90 -25.85 15.62
CA MET A 205 -13.12 -26.25 16.32
C MET A 205 -14.36 -26.33 15.42
N GLY A 206 -14.26 -25.83 14.19
CA GLY A 206 -15.38 -25.72 13.26
C GLY A 206 -16.23 -24.48 13.46
N ALA A 207 -16.80 -23.94 12.38
CA ALA A 207 -17.62 -22.72 12.37
C ALA A 207 -18.91 -22.81 13.23
N GLY A 208 -19.42 -24.03 13.48
CA GLY A 208 -20.60 -24.26 14.34
C GLY A 208 -20.30 -24.24 15.85
N ASN A 209 -19.03 -24.14 16.26
CA ASN A 209 -18.66 -24.14 17.66
C ASN A 209 -19.16 -22.86 18.36
N PRO A 210 -19.87 -22.93 19.52
CA PRO A 210 -20.41 -21.77 20.21
C PRO A 210 -19.35 -20.71 20.55
N THR A 211 -18.13 -21.11 20.91
CA THR A 211 -17.04 -20.18 21.21
C THR A 211 -16.61 -19.40 19.95
N VAL A 212 -16.51 -20.07 18.80
CA VAL A 212 -16.19 -19.42 17.52
C VAL A 212 -17.26 -18.40 17.15
N GLN A 213 -18.53 -18.78 17.29
CA GLN A 213 -19.67 -17.88 17.03
C GLN A 213 -19.66 -16.66 17.96
N GLN A 214 -19.32 -16.85 19.25
CA GLN A 214 -19.21 -15.76 20.20
C GLN A 214 -18.04 -14.83 19.87
N LEU A 215 -16.88 -15.34 19.51
CA LEU A 215 -15.72 -14.53 19.06
C LEU A 215 -16.04 -13.72 17.81
N ALA A 216 -16.70 -14.33 16.82
CA ALA A 216 -17.16 -13.63 15.63
C ALA A 216 -18.18 -12.53 15.96
N ALA A 217 -19.10 -12.77 16.90
CA ALA A 217 -20.05 -11.77 17.35
C ALA A 217 -19.34 -10.58 18.04
N ILE A 218 -18.30 -10.84 18.84
CA ILE A 218 -17.47 -9.79 19.47
C ILE A 218 -16.79 -8.96 18.40
N TYR A 219 -16.14 -9.60 17.42
CA TYR A 219 -15.51 -8.93 16.28
C TYR A 219 -16.49 -7.96 15.59
N HIS A 220 -17.65 -8.45 15.19
CA HIS A 220 -18.64 -7.61 14.50
C HIS A 220 -19.21 -6.48 15.38
N ASN A 221 -19.31 -6.67 16.70
CA ASN A 221 -19.76 -5.63 17.62
C ASN A 221 -18.69 -4.54 17.81
N LEU A 222 -17.41 -4.91 17.86
CA LEU A 222 -16.31 -3.95 17.89
C LEU A 222 -16.24 -3.17 16.57
N LEU A 223 -16.36 -3.86 15.43
CA LEU A 223 -16.38 -3.19 14.12
C LEU A 223 -17.54 -2.20 14.01
N ARG A 224 -18.78 -2.55 14.44
CA ARG A 224 -19.91 -1.60 14.48
C ARG A 224 -19.65 -0.39 15.35
N ARG A 225 -18.89 -0.55 16.43
CA ARG A 225 -18.57 0.53 17.36
C ARG A 225 -17.53 1.49 16.82
N TRP A 226 -16.55 0.97 16.07
CA TRP A 226 -15.36 1.70 15.65
C TRP A 226 -15.41 2.15 14.19
N ALA A 227 -16.26 1.53 13.36
CA ALA A 227 -16.37 1.92 11.96
C ALA A 227 -17.13 3.24 11.81
N ASP A 228 -16.49 4.15 11.04
CA ASP A 228 -17.05 5.42 10.59
C ASP A 228 -17.39 5.27 9.09
N THR A 229 -18.68 5.23 8.73
CA THR A 229 -19.19 4.91 7.38
C THR A 229 -19.88 6.09 6.72
#